data_eb3dba82afb8186079bca016ca171fb2
#
_entry.id   eb3dba82afb8186079bca016ca171fb2
#
_cell.length_a   1.000
_cell.length_b   1.000
_cell.length_c   1.000
_cell.angle_alpha   90.00
_cell.angle_beta   90.00
_cell.angle_gamma   90.00
#
_symmetry.space_group_name_H-M   'P 1'
#
loop_
_entity.id
_entity.type
_entity.pdbx_description
1 polymer ?
#
loop_
_entity_poly.entity_id
_entity_poly.type
_entity_poly.pdbx_seq_one_letter_code
_entity_poly.pdbx_strand_id
1 'polypeptide(L)'
;TSPDPNVTIYYTTNGDFPDNTATQYIGPINVGSTQVVKAVAYSSTANIPQSFITYNTYFINATHTIPILSISGTQVDDLLSGWPFTNLEPEGTIEYFDANGQLIDKGTGEYNKHGNDSWAYDQRGFDYIMRDQFGYNYAIKDQVFPNKSRDKFQRLILKAAANDNFSFEDGAHIRDAYIHSLSQTADLRMDERSYVACIVYLNGNYWGVYELREKVDDHDFTDYYYDQDKNNLQYLKTWGGTWSEYGGPAAQNDWDTFKNFVLSNPMSNQANYQIVKSQFNTGSLIDYFLINMYTVCMDWLNWNTGWWRGMDPNGDKKKWRYTLWDMDATFGHYINYTGVPNTTPTADPCDPSSLNDPGSQGHVPIWNALLTNQEFFDDYINRWSDMKNTYFDCTYMITYLDSLINIIDPEMPGQISQWGGGTYADWQQNVQDLRDFINQRCSTINASFVNPCYPQLLGPYNVTVIIDGIGEVKVSGITVAQNNSGWTGQYFGGVTLPFEVKSGTFYYWEVDPINTYVYDSLVDTLALNLL
;
A
#
# COMPACT_ATOMS: atom_id res chain seq x y z
N THR A 1 25.01 -1.06 -34.27
CA THR A 1 25.55 -0.27 -35.40
C THR A 1 25.36 1.21 -35.13
N SER A 2 26.29 2.03 -35.57
CA SER A 2 26.18 3.49 -35.50
C SER A 2 26.02 4.07 -36.93
N PRO A 3 25.25 5.15 -37.12
CA PRO A 3 25.20 5.86 -38.41
C PRO A 3 26.48 6.64 -38.71
N ASP A 4 27.27 6.96 -37.66
CA ASP A 4 28.57 7.62 -37.83
C ASP A 4 29.66 6.58 -38.16
N PRO A 5 30.35 6.64 -39.31
CA PRO A 5 31.39 5.69 -39.68
C PRO A 5 32.68 5.83 -38.85
N ASN A 6 32.85 6.93 -38.09
CA ASN A 6 34.03 7.20 -37.30
C ASN A 6 33.89 6.75 -35.84
N VAL A 7 32.99 5.80 -35.57
CA VAL A 7 32.65 5.37 -34.23
C VAL A 7 33.31 4.04 -33.88
N THR A 8 33.87 3.95 -32.68
CA THR A 8 34.24 2.70 -32.03
C THR A 8 33.20 2.38 -30.97
N ILE A 9 32.68 1.14 -31.01
CA ILE A 9 31.72 0.65 -30.01
C ILE A 9 32.47 -0.22 -29.00
N TYR A 10 32.22 0.01 -27.71
CA TYR A 10 32.70 -0.81 -26.62
C TYR A 10 31.52 -1.43 -25.89
N TYR A 11 31.71 -2.62 -25.31
CA TYR A 11 30.63 -3.32 -24.63
C TYR A 11 31.12 -4.10 -23.40
N THR A 12 30.16 -4.39 -22.51
CA THR A 12 30.26 -5.30 -21.36
C THR A 12 29.17 -6.36 -21.44
N THR A 13 29.32 -7.46 -20.70
CA THR A 13 28.34 -8.56 -20.63
C THR A 13 27.95 -8.93 -19.20
N ASN A 14 28.43 -8.16 -18.23
CA ASN A 14 28.26 -8.40 -16.78
C ASN A 14 27.37 -7.35 -16.10
N GLY A 15 26.70 -6.49 -16.89
CA GLY A 15 25.85 -5.41 -16.36
C GLY A 15 26.56 -4.12 -16.02
N ASP A 16 27.91 -4.06 -16.01
CA ASP A 16 28.67 -2.84 -15.82
C ASP A 16 28.48 -1.83 -16.98
N PHE A 17 28.63 -0.56 -16.69
CA PHE A 17 28.68 0.47 -17.72
C PHE A 17 30.00 0.38 -18.50
N PRO A 18 29.97 0.21 -19.82
CA PRO A 18 31.18 0.18 -20.63
C PRO A 18 31.73 1.58 -20.82
N ASP A 19 33.07 1.69 -20.80
CA ASP A 19 33.82 2.84 -21.22
C ASP A 19 34.75 2.51 -22.40
N ASN A 20 35.65 3.41 -22.78
CA ASN A 20 36.59 3.22 -23.86
C ASN A 20 37.74 2.22 -23.53
N THR A 21 37.79 1.66 -22.33
CA THR A 21 38.69 0.60 -21.91
C THR A 21 38.04 -0.78 -21.95
N ALA A 22 36.71 -0.85 -22.11
CA ALA A 22 35.96 -2.09 -22.20
C ALA A 22 36.26 -2.86 -23.53
N THR A 23 35.62 -4.01 -23.69
CA THR A 23 35.84 -4.83 -24.91
C THR A 23 35.32 -4.11 -26.14
N GLN A 24 36.18 -3.95 -27.15
CA GLN A 24 35.78 -3.37 -28.44
C GLN A 24 34.88 -4.34 -29.21
N TYR A 25 33.75 -3.84 -29.72
CA TYR A 25 32.84 -4.62 -30.56
C TYR A 25 33.39 -4.76 -31.99
N ILE A 26 33.68 -5.99 -32.38
CA ILE A 26 34.21 -6.33 -33.71
C ILE A 26 33.33 -7.37 -34.45
N GLY A 27 32.27 -7.86 -33.84
CA GLY A 27 31.37 -8.87 -34.43
C GLY A 27 30.35 -9.43 -33.45
N PRO A 28 29.54 -10.43 -33.80
CA PRO A 28 28.50 -10.98 -32.94
C PRO A 28 29.01 -11.44 -31.58
N ILE A 29 28.26 -11.08 -30.53
CA ILE A 29 28.49 -11.49 -29.14
C ILE A 29 27.76 -12.81 -28.90
N ASN A 30 28.47 -13.81 -28.39
CA ASN A 30 27.85 -15.07 -28.00
C ASN A 30 27.21 -14.94 -26.61
N VAL A 31 25.93 -15.29 -26.50
CA VAL A 31 25.16 -15.29 -25.24
C VAL A 31 24.85 -16.74 -24.88
N GLY A 32 25.65 -17.32 -24.00
CA GLY A 32 25.53 -18.74 -23.58
C GLY A 32 24.83 -18.92 -22.22
N SER A 33 24.64 -17.84 -21.45
CA SER A 33 23.93 -17.82 -20.17
C SER A 33 23.16 -16.51 -20.03
N THR A 34 22.26 -16.41 -19.08
CA THR A 34 21.56 -15.15 -18.76
C THR A 34 22.59 -14.07 -18.42
N GLN A 35 22.51 -12.93 -19.13
CA GLN A 35 23.46 -11.82 -18.96
C GLN A 35 22.89 -10.50 -19.49
N VAL A 36 23.44 -9.38 -19.00
CA VAL A 36 23.12 -8.03 -19.47
C VAL A 36 24.24 -7.56 -20.38
N VAL A 37 23.92 -7.27 -21.63
CA VAL A 37 24.86 -6.67 -22.57
C VAL A 37 24.62 -5.16 -22.61
N LYS A 38 25.66 -4.39 -22.31
CA LYS A 38 25.65 -2.93 -22.44
C LYS A 38 26.67 -2.47 -23.46
N ALA A 39 26.34 -1.43 -24.22
CA ALA A 39 27.23 -0.87 -25.23
C ALA A 39 27.21 0.66 -25.26
N VAL A 40 28.37 1.24 -25.53
CA VAL A 40 28.57 2.68 -25.72
C VAL A 40 29.37 2.92 -26.99
N ALA A 41 29.08 4.03 -27.66
CA ALA A 41 29.77 4.43 -28.87
C ALA A 41 30.59 5.73 -28.65
N TYR A 42 31.86 5.71 -29.06
CA TYR A 42 32.76 6.85 -29.02
C TYR A 42 33.11 7.27 -30.45
N SER A 43 32.88 8.54 -30.79
CA SER A 43 33.31 9.09 -32.09
C SER A 43 34.75 9.60 -32.02
N SER A 44 35.52 9.32 -33.06
CA SER A 44 36.82 9.97 -33.24
C SER A 44 36.72 11.41 -33.77
N THR A 45 35.52 11.87 -34.13
CA THR A 45 35.27 13.24 -34.56
C THR A 45 35.29 14.18 -33.35
N ALA A 46 36.07 15.25 -33.41
CA ALA A 46 36.20 16.21 -32.31
C ALA A 46 34.83 16.82 -31.91
N ASN A 47 34.61 16.99 -30.61
CA ASN A 47 33.41 17.56 -29.99
C ASN A 47 32.10 16.76 -30.17
N ILE A 48 32.16 15.50 -30.55
CA ILE A 48 31.01 14.61 -30.51
C ILE A 48 31.11 13.82 -29.16
N PRO A 49 30.12 13.99 -28.27
CA PRO A 49 30.09 13.22 -27.01
C PRO A 49 29.86 11.74 -27.30
N GLN A 50 30.17 10.90 -26.31
CA GLN A 50 29.78 9.49 -26.34
C GLN A 50 28.26 9.37 -26.43
N SER A 51 27.80 8.24 -26.95
CA SER A 51 26.36 7.91 -26.96
C SER A 51 25.84 7.65 -25.55
N PHE A 52 24.53 7.75 -25.36
CA PHE A 52 23.92 7.05 -24.23
C PHE A 52 24.20 5.55 -24.30
N ILE A 53 24.18 4.89 -23.14
CA ILE A 53 24.34 3.44 -23.03
C ILE A 53 23.11 2.76 -23.66
N THR A 54 23.36 1.81 -24.55
CA THR A 54 22.35 0.87 -25.05
C THR A 54 22.52 -0.44 -24.32
N TYR A 55 21.43 -1.04 -23.87
CA TYR A 55 21.49 -2.27 -23.07
C TYR A 55 20.31 -3.19 -23.36
N ASN A 56 20.53 -4.50 -23.18
CA ASN A 56 19.50 -5.53 -23.19
C ASN A 56 19.92 -6.69 -22.31
N THR A 57 18.95 -7.24 -21.58
CA THR A 57 19.08 -8.50 -20.87
C THR A 57 18.65 -9.63 -21.77
N TYR A 58 19.40 -10.72 -21.76
CA TYR A 58 19.12 -11.95 -22.46
C TYR A 58 18.94 -13.08 -21.44
N PHE A 59 17.74 -13.63 -21.37
CA PHE A 59 17.41 -14.77 -20.51
C PHE A 59 17.66 -16.09 -21.26
N ILE A 60 18.44 -16.97 -20.65
CA ILE A 60 18.75 -18.30 -21.19
C ILE A 60 18.30 -19.33 -20.18
N ASN A 61 17.36 -20.21 -20.60
CA ASN A 61 16.75 -21.25 -19.75
C ASN A 61 16.10 -20.69 -18.45
N ALA A 62 15.65 -19.43 -18.47
CA ALA A 62 14.89 -18.83 -17.39
C ALA A 62 13.40 -18.82 -17.78
N THR A 63 12.55 -19.29 -16.89
CA THR A 63 11.09 -19.33 -17.07
C THR A 63 10.43 -18.90 -15.78
N HIS A 64 9.56 -17.90 -15.86
CA HIS A 64 8.83 -17.35 -14.71
C HIS A 64 7.35 -17.24 -15.03
N THR A 65 6.53 -17.14 -13.97
CA THR A 65 5.07 -17.01 -14.07
C THR A 65 4.60 -15.58 -13.81
N ILE A 66 5.51 -14.72 -13.36
CA ILE A 66 5.26 -13.30 -13.02
C ILE A 66 6.24 -12.40 -13.78
N PRO A 67 5.96 -11.09 -13.90
CA PRO A 67 6.84 -10.10 -14.52
C PRO A 67 8.27 -10.15 -14.01
N ILE A 68 9.21 -9.71 -14.86
CA ILE A 68 10.64 -9.70 -14.54
C ILE A 68 11.16 -8.28 -14.59
N LEU A 69 11.95 -7.90 -13.60
CA LEU A 69 12.75 -6.68 -13.57
C LEU A 69 14.23 -7.04 -13.62
N SER A 70 14.89 -6.70 -14.70
CA SER A 70 16.34 -6.80 -14.81
C SER A 70 16.96 -5.46 -14.46
N ILE A 71 17.72 -5.43 -13.36
CA ILE A 71 18.44 -4.27 -12.86
C ILE A 71 19.94 -4.48 -13.04
N SER A 72 20.64 -3.43 -13.43
CA SER A 72 22.08 -3.57 -13.62
C SER A 72 22.83 -2.25 -13.55
N GLY A 73 24.07 -2.30 -13.10
CA GLY A 73 24.98 -1.16 -12.99
C GLY A 73 26.24 -1.52 -12.25
N THR A 74 27.33 -0.78 -12.47
CA THR A 74 28.66 -1.08 -11.94
C THR A 74 28.72 -1.12 -10.42
N GLN A 75 27.89 -0.32 -9.74
CA GLN A 75 27.88 -0.23 -8.27
C GLN A 75 26.53 -0.68 -7.65
N VAL A 76 25.63 -1.27 -8.43
CA VAL A 76 24.33 -1.73 -7.90
C VAL A 76 24.53 -2.91 -6.96
N ASP A 77 25.50 -3.77 -7.24
CA ASP A 77 25.90 -4.87 -6.33
C ASP A 77 26.39 -4.32 -4.99
N ASP A 78 27.17 -3.24 -4.98
CA ASP A 78 27.66 -2.60 -3.76
C ASP A 78 26.52 -2.07 -2.89
N LEU A 79 25.47 -1.51 -3.52
CA LEU A 79 24.29 -1.06 -2.79
C LEU A 79 23.53 -2.26 -2.20
N LEU A 80 23.31 -3.32 -2.95
CA LEU A 80 22.41 -4.40 -2.54
C LEU A 80 23.09 -5.49 -1.71
N SER A 81 24.38 -5.69 -1.84
CA SER A 81 25.13 -6.71 -1.09
C SER A 81 26.27 -6.14 -0.25
N GLY A 82 26.60 -4.86 -0.42
CA GLY A 82 27.71 -4.22 0.28
C GLY A 82 27.48 -4.03 1.79
N TRP A 83 28.55 -4.13 2.57
CA TRP A 83 28.60 -3.80 3.99
C TRP A 83 29.80 -2.87 4.26
N PRO A 84 29.70 -1.86 5.12
CA PRO A 84 28.50 -1.42 5.86
C PRO A 84 27.48 -0.70 4.96
N PHE A 85 26.24 -0.55 5.46
CA PHE A 85 25.17 0.18 4.77
C PHE A 85 25.65 1.54 4.31
N THR A 86 25.74 1.72 3.00
CA THR A 86 26.18 2.98 2.41
C THR A 86 24.97 3.79 1.94
N ASN A 87 25.06 5.12 2.04
CA ASN A 87 24.16 6.03 1.34
C ASN A 87 24.57 6.13 -0.15
N LEU A 88 24.86 4.99 -0.76
CA LEU A 88 25.23 4.89 -2.16
C LEU A 88 23.98 5.06 -3.01
N GLU A 89 24.06 5.90 -4.03
CA GLU A 89 23.01 6.14 -5.01
C GLU A 89 23.56 5.83 -6.42
N PRO A 90 23.83 4.53 -6.72
CA PRO A 90 24.48 4.17 -7.96
C PRO A 90 23.59 4.42 -9.17
N GLU A 91 24.19 4.90 -10.26
CA GLU A 91 23.59 4.87 -11.58
C GLU A 91 23.39 3.42 -12.04
N GLY A 92 22.22 3.14 -12.64
CA GLY A 92 21.93 1.83 -13.18
C GLY A 92 20.77 1.84 -14.16
N THR A 93 20.55 0.70 -14.76
CA THR A 93 19.49 0.49 -15.74
C THR A 93 18.42 -0.45 -15.21
N ILE A 94 17.19 -0.24 -15.62
CA ILE A 94 16.06 -1.13 -15.38
C ILE A 94 15.45 -1.55 -16.72
N GLU A 95 15.11 -2.82 -16.85
CA GLU A 95 14.32 -3.38 -17.94
C GLU A 95 13.13 -4.12 -17.34
N TYR A 96 11.92 -3.76 -17.75
CA TYR A 96 10.67 -4.36 -17.32
C TYR A 96 10.13 -5.28 -18.40
N PHE A 97 9.95 -6.55 -18.06
CA PHE A 97 9.46 -7.60 -18.96
C PHE A 97 8.15 -8.17 -18.39
N ASP A 98 7.28 -8.62 -19.27
CA ASP A 98 6.13 -9.44 -18.89
C ASP A 98 6.56 -10.85 -18.43
N ALA A 99 5.61 -11.66 -17.97
CA ALA A 99 5.85 -13.03 -17.54
C ALA A 99 6.34 -13.97 -18.68
N ASN A 100 6.16 -13.57 -19.94
CA ASN A 100 6.66 -14.31 -21.11
C ASN A 100 8.09 -13.90 -21.51
N GLY A 101 8.69 -12.96 -20.79
CA GLY A 101 10.01 -12.44 -21.09
C GLY A 101 10.04 -11.42 -22.25
N GLN A 102 8.88 -10.86 -22.63
CA GLN A 102 8.82 -9.79 -23.60
C GLN A 102 9.12 -8.45 -22.91
N LEU A 103 10.09 -7.69 -23.42
CA LEU A 103 10.41 -6.35 -22.94
C LEU A 103 9.21 -5.42 -23.15
N ILE A 104 8.75 -4.81 -22.06
CA ILE A 104 7.68 -3.80 -22.05
C ILE A 104 8.29 -2.40 -22.16
N ASP A 105 9.15 -2.03 -21.22
CA ASP A 105 9.84 -0.73 -21.22
C ASP A 105 11.15 -0.82 -20.45
N LYS A 106 11.98 0.19 -20.58
CA LYS A 106 13.28 0.26 -19.91
C LYS A 106 13.78 1.69 -19.76
N GLY A 107 14.69 1.92 -18.81
CA GLY A 107 15.29 3.21 -18.60
C GLY A 107 16.57 3.17 -17.79
N THR A 108 17.22 4.32 -17.69
CA THR A 108 18.41 4.54 -16.89
C THR A 108 18.10 5.54 -15.78
N GLY A 109 18.67 5.35 -14.61
CA GLY A 109 18.40 6.18 -13.44
C GLY A 109 19.33 5.86 -12.27
N GLU A 110 18.83 6.11 -11.07
CA GLU A 110 19.55 5.94 -9.82
C GLU A 110 18.81 4.97 -8.91
N TYR A 111 19.56 4.16 -8.20
CA TYR A 111 19.07 3.27 -7.15
C TYR A 111 19.32 3.88 -5.78
N ASN A 112 18.37 3.76 -4.88
CA ASN A 112 18.47 4.24 -3.51
C ASN A 112 18.03 3.15 -2.53
N LYS A 113 18.53 3.21 -1.31
CA LYS A 113 18.08 2.36 -0.21
C LYS A 113 16.59 2.56 0.05
N HIS A 114 15.84 1.45 0.17
CA HIS A 114 14.47 1.43 0.69
C HIS A 114 14.36 0.49 1.89
N GLY A 115 13.75 0.97 2.98
CA GLY A 115 13.67 0.25 4.24
C GLY A 115 14.80 0.62 5.20
N ASN A 116 14.74 0.11 6.41
CA ASN A 116 15.76 0.31 7.44
C ASN A 116 16.17 -1.00 8.10
N ASP A 117 15.36 -1.62 8.95
CA ASP A 117 15.66 -2.86 9.65
C ASP A 117 15.86 -4.03 8.68
N SER A 118 15.03 -4.11 7.65
CA SER A 118 15.11 -5.11 6.58
C SER A 118 16.42 -5.04 5.76
N TRP A 119 17.20 -3.96 5.90
CA TRP A 119 18.53 -3.86 5.30
C TRP A 119 19.60 -4.69 6.03
N ALA A 120 19.27 -5.26 7.18
CA ALA A 120 20.09 -6.29 7.82
C ALA A 120 20.09 -7.63 7.05
N TYR A 121 19.08 -7.86 6.20
CA TYR A 121 19.00 -9.05 5.35
C TYR A 121 19.80 -8.87 4.07
N ASP A 122 20.22 -10.00 3.47
CA ASP A 122 20.97 -9.96 2.20
C ASP A 122 20.04 -9.63 1.01
N GLN A 123 18.75 -9.99 1.08
CA GLN A 123 17.75 -9.58 0.10
C GLN A 123 17.12 -8.25 0.52
N ARG A 124 17.58 -7.15 -0.05
CA ARG A 124 17.25 -5.78 0.35
C ARG A 124 16.22 -5.13 -0.54
N GLY A 125 15.41 -4.24 0.06
CA GLY A 125 14.54 -3.34 -0.69
C GLY A 125 15.30 -2.12 -1.23
N PHE A 126 14.85 -1.57 -2.36
CA PHE A 126 15.43 -0.38 -2.96
C PHE A 126 14.38 0.45 -3.72
N ASP A 127 14.64 1.76 -3.82
CA ASP A 127 13.92 2.68 -4.71
C ASP A 127 14.70 2.81 -6.01
N TYR A 128 13.98 3.00 -7.12
CA TYR A 128 14.54 3.35 -8.41
C TYR A 128 13.92 4.65 -8.93
N ILE A 129 14.77 5.56 -9.39
CA ILE A 129 14.36 6.85 -9.94
C ILE A 129 14.93 6.98 -11.34
N MET A 130 14.09 6.99 -12.38
CA MET A 130 14.52 7.22 -13.74
C MET A 130 14.94 8.67 -13.97
N ARG A 131 16.01 8.84 -14.76
CA ARG A 131 16.63 10.13 -15.07
C ARG A 131 16.89 10.27 -16.56
N ASP A 132 16.28 11.25 -17.22
CA ASP A 132 16.49 11.53 -18.64
C ASP A 132 17.89 12.06 -18.96
N GLN A 133 18.63 12.52 -17.95
CA GLN A 133 20.04 12.90 -18.11
C GLN A 133 20.96 11.71 -18.43
N PHE A 134 20.56 10.47 -18.11
CA PHE A 134 21.33 9.26 -18.35
C PHE A 134 20.83 8.45 -19.54
N GLY A 135 19.67 8.78 -20.11
CA GLY A 135 19.09 8.04 -21.21
C GLY A 135 17.88 8.74 -21.85
N TYR A 136 17.20 8.07 -22.75
CA TYR A 136 16.09 8.66 -23.51
C TYR A 136 14.74 8.63 -22.77
N ASN A 137 14.62 7.80 -21.75
CA ASN A 137 13.40 7.62 -20.97
C ASN A 137 13.54 8.24 -19.58
N TYR A 138 12.47 8.86 -19.08
CA TYR A 138 12.39 9.42 -17.73
C TYR A 138 11.37 8.71 -16.84
N ALA A 139 10.65 7.73 -17.37
CA ALA A 139 9.64 6.94 -16.66
C ALA A 139 9.40 5.60 -17.36
N ILE A 140 9.00 4.58 -16.61
CA ILE A 140 8.35 3.39 -17.17
C ILE A 140 6.98 3.81 -17.66
N LYS A 141 6.70 3.59 -18.95
CA LYS A 141 5.47 3.99 -19.65
C LYS A 141 4.63 2.77 -19.93
N ASP A 142 3.99 2.28 -18.91
CA ASP A 142 3.05 1.16 -18.97
C ASP A 142 2.11 1.22 -17.77
N GLN A 143 0.92 0.61 -17.88
CA GLN A 143 0.00 0.43 -16.76
C GLN A 143 0.51 -0.70 -15.85
N VAL A 144 1.59 -0.44 -15.11
CA VAL A 144 2.26 -1.42 -14.25
C VAL A 144 1.31 -2.04 -13.23
N PHE A 145 0.40 -1.23 -12.68
CA PHE A 145 -0.56 -1.65 -11.66
C PHE A 145 -1.97 -1.74 -12.27
N PRO A 146 -2.51 -2.96 -12.48
CA PRO A 146 -3.78 -3.14 -13.22
C PRO A 146 -5.00 -2.43 -12.62
N ASN A 147 -4.98 -2.18 -11.31
CA ASN A 147 -6.08 -1.54 -10.58
C ASN A 147 -6.00 0.00 -10.56
N LYS A 148 -4.99 0.59 -11.20
CA LYS A 148 -4.78 2.05 -11.27
C LYS A 148 -4.75 2.52 -12.71
N SER A 149 -5.16 3.76 -12.94
CA SER A 149 -5.14 4.38 -14.28
C SER A 149 -3.78 4.94 -14.67
N ARG A 150 -2.85 5.07 -13.71
CA ARG A 150 -1.53 5.63 -13.94
C ARG A 150 -0.70 4.74 -14.86
N ASP A 151 -0.10 5.34 -15.88
CA ASP A 151 0.69 4.68 -16.92
C ASP A 151 2.11 5.25 -17.09
N LYS A 152 2.57 6.06 -16.11
CA LYS A 152 3.91 6.64 -16.10
C LYS A 152 4.48 6.67 -14.70
N PHE A 153 5.61 6.01 -14.51
CA PHE A 153 6.26 5.88 -13.21
C PHE A 153 7.72 6.29 -13.33
N GLN A 154 8.05 7.49 -12.84
CA GLN A 154 9.44 7.93 -12.72
C GLN A 154 10.14 7.22 -11.58
N ARG A 155 9.40 7.00 -10.47
CA ARG A 155 9.87 6.30 -9.27
C ARG A 155 9.08 5.03 -9.02
N LEU A 156 9.79 3.99 -8.64
CA LEU A 156 9.25 2.70 -8.23
C LEU A 156 10.00 2.19 -7.01
N ILE A 157 9.31 1.43 -6.17
CA ILE A 157 9.89 0.72 -5.04
C ILE A 157 9.95 -0.77 -5.39
N LEU A 158 11.07 -1.40 -5.09
CA LEU A 158 11.20 -2.85 -5.10
C LEU A 158 11.44 -3.30 -3.66
N LYS A 159 10.43 -3.91 -3.05
CA LYS A 159 10.43 -4.38 -1.67
C LYS A 159 10.57 -5.89 -1.66
N ALA A 160 11.45 -6.41 -0.83
CA ALA A 160 11.66 -7.85 -0.66
C ALA A 160 10.90 -8.37 0.56
N ALA A 161 9.59 -8.11 0.62
CA ALA A 161 8.69 -8.41 1.75
C ALA A 161 9.13 -7.83 3.12
N ALA A 162 10.21 -7.07 3.19
CA ALA A 162 10.80 -6.45 4.39
C ALA A 162 10.92 -7.43 5.57
N ASN A 163 10.28 -7.17 6.71
CA ASN A 163 10.35 -8.06 7.89
C ASN A 163 9.43 -9.30 7.78
N ASP A 164 8.60 -9.39 6.75
CA ASP A 164 7.84 -10.59 6.37
C ASP A 164 8.60 -11.49 5.36
N ASN A 165 9.90 -11.21 5.11
CA ASN A 165 10.70 -12.00 4.18
C ASN A 165 10.88 -13.43 4.69
N PHE A 166 10.40 -14.39 3.90
CA PHE A 166 10.70 -15.81 4.15
C PHE A 166 12.16 -16.06 3.93
N SER A 167 12.97 -16.50 4.02
CA SER A 167 14.42 -16.75 3.98
C SER A 167 15.18 -16.10 5.15
N PHE A 168 14.69 -14.97 5.68
CA PHE A 168 15.38 -14.25 6.76
C PHE A 168 14.56 -14.17 8.05
N GLU A 169 13.24 -14.25 7.95
CA GLU A 169 12.30 -14.32 9.06
C GLU A 169 11.29 -15.46 8.81
N ASP A 170 10.52 -15.84 9.82
CA ASP A 170 9.42 -16.81 9.70
C ASP A 170 8.19 -16.14 9.03
N GLY A 171 8.44 -15.43 7.92
CA GLY A 171 7.47 -14.63 7.19
C GLY A 171 6.65 -15.46 6.19
N ALA A 172 5.50 -14.92 5.79
CA ALA A 172 4.68 -15.44 4.70
C ALA A 172 5.09 -14.87 3.33
N HIS A 173 5.95 -13.84 3.29
CA HIS A 173 6.43 -13.13 2.10
C HIS A 173 5.32 -12.40 1.33
N ILE A 174 4.25 -11.95 2.03
CA ILE A 174 3.06 -11.38 1.40
C ILE A 174 2.28 -10.38 2.27
N ARG A 175 2.52 -10.31 3.61
CA ARG A 175 1.65 -9.55 4.54
C ARG A 175 1.42 -8.11 4.12
N ASP A 176 2.50 -7.37 3.84
CA ASP A 176 2.41 -5.97 3.43
C ASP A 176 1.63 -5.80 2.13
N ALA A 177 1.98 -6.58 1.11
CA ALA A 177 1.30 -6.57 -0.18
C ALA A 177 -0.19 -6.95 -0.06
N TYR A 178 -0.50 -7.96 0.75
CA TYR A 178 -1.87 -8.41 1.00
C TYR A 178 -2.73 -7.31 1.62
N ILE A 179 -2.23 -6.65 2.69
CA ILE A 179 -3.02 -5.63 3.39
C ILE A 179 -3.22 -4.37 2.53
N HIS A 180 -2.18 -3.92 1.83
CA HIS A 180 -2.31 -2.82 0.89
C HIS A 180 -3.28 -3.12 -0.25
N SER A 181 -3.21 -4.32 -0.82
CA SER A 181 -4.13 -4.74 -1.89
C SER A 181 -5.57 -4.90 -1.38
N LEU A 182 -5.74 -5.40 -0.15
CA LEU A 182 -7.04 -5.47 0.51
C LEU A 182 -7.61 -4.08 0.76
N SER A 183 -6.80 -3.13 1.26
CA SER A 183 -7.17 -1.72 1.44
C SER A 183 -7.65 -1.09 0.13
N GLN A 184 -6.91 -1.31 -0.96
CA GLN A 184 -7.25 -0.81 -2.27
C GLN A 184 -8.57 -1.40 -2.80
N THR A 185 -8.75 -2.72 -2.66
CA THR A 185 -9.96 -3.40 -3.11
C THR A 185 -11.19 -2.99 -2.28
N ALA A 186 -11.00 -2.74 -0.98
CA ALA A 186 -12.04 -2.28 -0.06
C ALA A 186 -12.35 -0.78 -0.18
N ASP A 187 -11.64 -0.06 -1.07
CA ASP A 187 -11.74 1.39 -1.23
C ASP A 187 -11.66 2.11 0.13
N LEU A 188 -10.63 1.78 0.93
CA LEU A 188 -10.41 2.48 2.18
C LEU A 188 -10.05 3.95 1.92
N ARG A 189 -10.58 4.85 2.74
CA ARG A 189 -10.50 6.31 2.53
C ARG A 189 -9.13 6.90 2.85
N MET A 190 -8.07 6.23 2.41
CA MET A 190 -6.66 6.63 2.55
C MET A 190 -5.90 6.28 1.27
N ASP A 191 -4.61 6.57 1.23
CA ASP A 191 -3.75 6.18 0.12
C ASP A 191 -2.94 4.94 0.51
N GLU A 192 -2.78 4.01 -0.42
CA GLU A 192 -2.04 2.78 -0.23
C GLU A 192 -1.13 2.50 -1.44
N ARG A 193 -0.07 1.72 -1.21
CA ARG A 193 0.88 1.32 -2.25
C ARG A 193 0.27 0.22 -3.12
N SER A 194 0.18 0.46 -4.42
CA SER A 194 -0.15 -0.59 -5.40
C SER A 194 0.93 -1.67 -5.42
N TYR A 195 0.58 -2.87 -5.85
CA TYR A 195 1.41 -4.06 -5.78
C TYR A 195 1.34 -4.89 -7.07
N VAL A 196 2.51 -5.33 -7.51
CA VAL A 196 2.69 -6.41 -8.49
C VAL A 196 3.86 -7.28 -8.04
N ALA A 197 3.67 -8.60 -7.95
CA ALA A 197 4.76 -9.53 -7.72
C ALA A 197 5.69 -9.55 -8.93
N CYS A 198 6.99 -9.60 -8.72
CA CYS A 198 7.96 -9.67 -9.80
C CYS A 198 9.22 -10.47 -9.40
N ILE A 199 9.93 -10.96 -10.41
CA ILE A 199 11.27 -11.50 -10.25
C ILE A 199 12.29 -10.40 -10.51
N VAL A 200 13.29 -10.30 -9.66
CA VAL A 200 14.43 -9.42 -9.88
C VAL A 200 15.63 -10.24 -10.37
N TYR A 201 16.28 -9.72 -11.40
CA TYR A 201 17.63 -10.12 -11.82
C TYR A 201 18.59 -8.96 -11.57
N LEU A 202 19.71 -9.23 -10.91
CA LEU A 202 20.77 -8.27 -10.64
C LEU A 202 22.00 -8.62 -11.50
N ASN A 203 22.37 -7.71 -12.41
CA ASN A 203 23.49 -7.91 -13.34
C ASN A 203 23.44 -9.26 -14.08
N GLY A 204 22.22 -9.71 -14.44
CA GLY A 204 21.98 -10.98 -15.11
C GLY A 204 21.87 -12.20 -14.19
N ASN A 205 22.07 -12.06 -12.88
CA ASN A 205 21.92 -13.13 -11.91
C ASN A 205 20.51 -13.09 -11.28
N TYR A 206 19.88 -14.26 -11.12
CA TYR A 206 18.62 -14.36 -10.40
C TYR A 206 18.77 -13.85 -8.97
N TRP A 207 17.87 -12.94 -8.55
CA TRP A 207 17.96 -12.28 -7.24
C TRP A 207 16.76 -12.54 -6.32
N GLY A 208 15.69 -13.12 -6.85
CA GLY A 208 14.54 -13.59 -6.07
C GLY A 208 13.23 -12.88 -6.35
N VAL A 209 12.23 -13.21 -5.52
CA VAL A 209 10.87 -12.67 -5.57
C VAL A 209 10.84 -11.31 -4.87
N TYR A 210 10.25 -10.32 -5.55
CA TYR A 210 10.09 -8.96 -5.06
C TYR A 210 8.66 -8.45 -5.25
N GLU A 211 8.35 -7.40 -4.53
CA GLU A 211 7.14 -6.60 -4.67
C GLU A 211 7.49 -5.32 -5.44
N LEU A 212 6.98 -5.16 -6.63
CA LEU A 212 7.00 -3.89 -7.34
C LEU A 212 5.87 -3.02 -6.78
N ARG A 213 6.22 -1.84 -6.25
CA ARG A 213 5.30 -0.98 -5.51
C ARG A 213 5.30 0.45 -6.03
N GLU A 214 4.14 1.09 -5.99
CA GLU A 214 4.01 2.51 -6.23
C GLU A 214 4.48 3.33 -5.02
N LYS A 215 5.13 4.47 -5.26
CA LYS A 215 5.62 5.35 -4.19
C LYS A 215 4.59 6.42 -3.86
N VAL A 216 3.75 6.17 -2.84
CA VAL A 216 2.64 7.06 -2.44
C VAL A 216 3.07 8.31 -1.67
N ASP A 217 4.29 8.32 -1.13
CA ASP A 217 4.89 9.47 -0.46
C ASP A 217 5.71 10.36 -1.40
N ASP A 218 5.61 10.12 -2.71
CA ASP A 218 6.19 10.97 -3.73
C ASP A 218 5.18 12.00 -4.24
N HIS A 219 5.65 13.20 -4.50
CA HIS A 219 4.82 14.25 -5.09
C HIS A 219 4.29 13.90 -6.49
N ASP A 220 4.95 13.00 -7.24
CA ASP A 220 4.43 12.53 -8.53
C ASP A 220 3.12 11.74 -8.37
N PHE A 221 2.94 11.04 -7.24
CA PHE A 221 1.70 10.36 -6.90
C PHE A 221 0.58 11.36 -6.63
N THR A 222 0.84 12.33 -5.75
CA THR A 222 -0.18 13.32 -5.37
C THR A 222 -0.52 14.28 -6.50
N ASP A 223 0.44 14.60 -7.36
CA ASP A 223 0.22 15.40 -8.56
C ASP A 223 -0.67 14.65 -9.56
N TYR A 224 -0.33 13.40 -9.86
CA TYR A 224 -1.10 12.60 -10.82
C TYR A 224 -2.55 12.36 -10.40
N TYR A 225 -2.77 11.94 -9.14
CA TYR A 225 -4.12 11.54 -8.72
C TYR A 225 -4.96 12.69 -8.17
N TYR A 226 -4.36 13.81 -7.76
CA TYR A 226 -5.04 14.83 -6.96
C TYR A 226 -4.71 16.27 -7.34
N ASP A 227 -3.91 16.49 -8.38
CA ASP A 227 -3.42 17.81 -8.78
C ASP A 227 -2.74 18.58 -7.63
N GLN A 228 -1.94 17.85 -6.82
CA GLN A 228 -1.19 18.39 -5.69
C GLN A 228 0.31 18.16 -5.88
N ASP A 229 1.01 19.15 -6.45
CA ASP A 229 2.44 19.08 -6.69
C ASP A 229 3.28 19.28 -5.42
N LYS A 230 4.61 19.11 -5.53
CA LYS A 230 5.55 19.25 -4.41
C LYS A 230 5.54 20.63 -3.71
N ASN A 231 5.07 21.70 -4.39
CA ASN A 231 5.03 23.04 -3.82
C ASN A 231 3.71 23.30 -3.08
N ASN A 232 2.69 22.49 -3.34
CA ASN A 232 1.35 22.60 -2.82
C ASN A 232 0.98 21.38 -1.96
N LEU A 233 1.95 20.78 -1.28
CA LEU A 233 1.78 19.58 -0.47
C LEU A 233 2.36 19.79 0.92
N GLN A 234 1.62 19.39 1.94
CA GLN A 234 2.10 19.20 3.29
C GLN A 234 2.03 17.72 3.63
N TYR A 235 3.18 17.09 3.85
CA TYR A 235 3.30 15.66 4.14
C TYR A 235 4.20 15.45 5.35
N LEU A 236 3.67 14.83 6.39
CA LEU A 236 4.37 14.49 7.62
C LEU A 236 4.54 12.97 7.73
N LYS A 237 5.69 12.56 8.24
CA LYS A 237 6.03 11.14 8.42
C LYS A 237 6.66 10.95 9.80
N THR A 238 6.33 9.83 10.45
CA THR A 238 6.93 9.41 11.71
C THR A 238 7.62 8.05 11.55
N TRP A 239 8.90 8.01 11.91
CA TRP A 239 9.67 6.80 12.12
C TRP A 239 10.64 7.06 13.28
N GLY A 240 10.20 6.75 14.51
CA GLY A 240 10.87 7.13 15.76
C GLY A 240 10.85 8.64 16.05
N GLY A 241 11.03 9.47 15.05
CA GLY A 241 10.87 10.93 15.07
C GLY A 241 10.01 11.39 13.89
N THR A 242 9.41 12.56 14.00
CA THR A 242 8.58 13.13 12.94
C THR A 242 9.34 14.15 12.12
N TRP A 243 9.17 14.11 10.79
CA TRP A 243 9.71 15.10 9.87
C TRP A 243 8.66 15.47 8.81
N SER A 244 8.91 16.59 8.14
CA SER A 244 8.12 17.01 6.99
C SER A 244 8.80 16.53 5.71
N GLU A 245 8.14 15.65 4.96
CA GLU A 245 8.57 15.27 3.63
C GLU A 245 8.35 16.42 2.64
N TYR A 246 7.18 17.08 2.73
CA TYR A 246 6.83 18.28 1.97
C TYR A 246 6.19 19.33 2.88
N GLY A 247 6.33 20.60 2.52
CA GLY A 247 5.76 21.75 3.24
C GLY A 247 6.62 22.29 4.37
N GLY A 248 7.74 21.65 4.69
CA GLY A 248 8.72 22.11 5.67
C GLY A 248 8.11 22.34 7.06
N PRO A 249 8.65 23.30 7.85
CA PRO A 249 8.16 23.58 9.20
C PRO A 249 6.67 24.01 9.26
N ALA A 250 6.14 24.58 8.16
CA ALA A 250 4.73 24.99 8.10
C ALA A 250 3.79 23.79 8.22
N ALA A 251 4.15 22.64 7.64
CA ALA A 251 3.35 21.43 7.76
C ALA A 251 3.17 20.98 9.22
N GLN A 252 4.26 20.95 9.99
CA GLN A 252 4.19 20.59 11.42
C GLN A 252 3.41 21.63 12.22
N ASN A 253 3.63 22.93 11.99
CA ASN A 253 2.92 23.99 12.70
C ASN A 253 1.40 23.94 12.45
N ASP A 254 0.99 23.66 11.22
CA ASP A 254 -0.42 23.54 10.85
C ASP A 254 -1.05 22.30 11.48
N TRP A 255 -0.33 21.18 11.50
CA TRP A 255 -0.77 19.97 12.20
C TRP A 255 -0.90 20.20 13.71
N ASP A 256 0.09 20.84 14.34
CA ASP A 256 0.05 21.15 15.77
C ASP A 256 -1.11 22.11 16.13
N THR A 257 -1.40 23.07 15.27
CA THR A 257 -2.55 23.97 15.43
C THR A 257 -3.85 23.18 15.39
N PHE A 258 -4.01 22.28 14.40
CA PHE A 258 -5.17 21.41 14.30
C PHE A 258 -5.29 20.46 15.51
N LYS A 259 -4.22 19.77 15.87
CA LYS A 259 -4.16 18.88 17.04
C LYS A 259 -4.58 19.60 18.32
N ASN A 260 -3.99 20.77 18.57
CA ASN A 260 -4.28 21.58 19.75
C ASN A 260 -5.75 22.02 19.80
N PHE A 261 -6.33 22.36 18.63
CA PHE A 261 -7.77 22.68 18.57
C PHE A 261 -8.61 21.47 19.01
N VAL A 262 -8.33 20.28 18.49
CA VAL A 262 -9.08 19.07 18.84
C VAL A 262 -8.97 18.75 20.33
N LEU A 263 -7.77 18.83 20.89
CA LEU A 263 -7.51 18.43 22.27
C LEU A 263 -7.95 19.48 23.31
N SER A 264 -8.11 20.75 22.91
CA SER A 264 -8.52 21.83 23.80
C SER A 264 -10.01 22.12 23.77
N ASN A 265 -10.78 21.50 22.89
CA ASN A 265 -12.21 21.73 22.74
C ASN A 265 -12.99 20.42 22.87
N PRO A 266 -14.16 20.39 23.53
CA PRO A 266 -14.96 19.16 23.64
C PRO A 266 -15.53 18.78 22.27
N MET A 267 -15.17 17.60 21.78
CA MET A 267 -15.63 17.08 20.48
C MET A 267 -17.08 16.58 20.51
N SER A 268 -17.66 16.32 21.69
CA SER A 268 -19.10 16.13 21.86
C SER A 268 -19.94 17.35 21.43
N ASN A 269 -19.31 18.53 21.32
CA ASN A 269 -19.95 19.71 20.75
C ASN A 269 -19.92 19.63 19.22
N GLN A 270 -21.08 19.58 18.61
CA GLN A 270 -21.22 19.44 17.16
C GLN A 270 -20.55 20.56 16.35
N ALA A 271 -20.56 21.80 16.86
CA ALA A 271 -19.90 22.92 16.17
C ALA A 271 -18.38 22.74 16.11
N ASN A 272 -17.76 22.25 17.19
CA ASN A 272 -16.33 21.93 17.21
C ASN A 272 -16.01 20.78 16.24
N TYR A 273 -16.85 19.74 16.23
CA TYR A 273 -16.69 18.63 15.31
C TYR A 273 -16.80 19.05 13.84
N GLN A 274 -17.71 19.95 13.50
CA GLN A 274 -17.80 20.48 12.13
C GLN A 274 -16.54 21.26 11.70
N ILE A 275 -15.89 21.97 12.63
CA ILE A 275 -14.59 22.61 12.38
C ILE A 275 -13.53 21.55 12.08
N VAL A 276 -13.50 20.44 12.83
CA VAL A 276 -12.61 19.31 12.55
C VAL A 276 -12.88 18.74 11.16
N LYS A 277 -14.13 18.44 10.83
CA LYS A 277 -14.51 17.90 9.50
C LYS A 277 -14.14 18.81 8.33
N SER A 278 -14.03 20.12 8.57
CA SER A 278 -13.60 21.07 7.54
C SER A 278 -12.09 20.97 7.20
N GLN A 279 -11.27 20.51 8.14
CA GLN A 279 -9.79 20.47 8.04
C GLN A 279 -9.22 19.05 7.97
N PHE A 280 -9.98 18.04 8.40
CA PHE A 280 -9.53 16.66 8.53
C PHE A 280 -10.54 15.69 7.92
N ASN A 281 -10.04 14.71 7.17
CA ASN A 281 -10.84 13.61 6.67
C ASN A 281 -11.02 12.57 7.78
N THR A 282 -12.09 12.70 8.55
CA THR A 282 -12.40 11.79 9.67
C THR A 282 -12.61 10.36 9.20
N GLY A 283 -13.10 10.17 7.97
CA GLY A 283 -13.20 8.85 7.36
C GLY A 283 -11.85 8.19 7.12
N SER A 284 -10.84 8.98 6.74
CA SER A 284 -9.47 8.46 6.60
C SER A 284 -8.89 8.00 7.95
N LEU A 285 -9.17 8.76 9.03
CA LEU A 285 -8.77 8.35 10.38
C LEU A 285 -9.45 7.04 10.80
N ILE A 286 -10.76 6.94 10.56
CA ILE A 286 -11.53 5.73 10.87
C ILE A 286 -10.92 4.52 10.15
N ASP A 287 -10.71 4.61 8.84
CA ASP A 287 -10.20 3.50 8.05
C ASP A 287 -8.75 3.15 8.41
N TYR A 288 -7.91 4.16 8.75
CA TYR A 288 -6.54 3.95 9.21
C TYR A 288 -6.50 3.19 10.54
N PHE A 289 -7.28 3.61 11.55
CA PHE A 289 -7.37 2.89 12.82
C PHE A 289 -7.99 1.50 12.64
N LEU A 290 -9.02 1.40 11.80
CA LEU A 290 -9.75 0.17 11.56
C LEU A 290 -8.85 -0.92 10.96
N ILE A 291 -8.06 -0.62 9.92
CA ILE A 291 -7.17 -1.59 9.30
C ILE A 291 -6.04 -2.01 10.25
N ASN A 292 -5.39 -1.06 10.92
CA ASN A 292 -4.31 -1.35 11.87
C ASN A 292 -4.80 -2.16 13.07
N MET A 293 -5.98 -1.84 13.59
CA MET A 293 -6.64 -2.57 14.68
C MET A 293 -7.04 -3.99 14.24
N TYR A 294 -7.63 -4.13 13.05
CA TYR A 294 -8.06 -5.43 12.55
C TYR A 294 -6.88 -6.38 12.34
N THR A 295 -5.83 -5.89 11.72
CA THR A 295 -4.62 -6.66 11.41
C THR A 295 -3.69 -6.82 12.61
N VAL A 296 -4.02 -6.18 13.74
CA VAL A 296 -3.17 -6.14 14.94
C VAL A 296 -1.76 -5.66 14.57
N CYS A 297 -1.68 -4.49 13.92
CA CYS A 297 -0.41 -3.90 13.53
C CYS A 297 0.41 -3.54 14.77
N MET A 298 1.66 -3.97 14.80
CA MET A 298 2.57 -3.84 15.95
C MET A 298 3.66 -2.79 15.72
N ASP A 299 3.67 -2.14 14.54
CA ASP A 299 4.70 -1.19 14.12
C ASP A 299 4.10 0.03 13.41
N TRP A 300 3.28 0.79 14.16
CA TRP A 300 2.57 1.98 13.67
C TRP A 300 2.55 3.12 14.71
N LEU A 301 2.01 4.29 14.40
CA LEU A 301 1.89 5.50 15.23
C LEU A 301 3.24 6.17 15.54
N ASN A 302 4.13 5.55 16.31
CA ASN A 302 5.51 6.00 16.56
C ASN A 302 6.50 5.57 15.47
N TRP A 303 6.08 4.66 14.60
CA TRP A 303 6.76 4.18 13.42
C TRP A 303 5.80 4.19 12.22
N ASN A 304 6.30 4.05 11.03
CA ASN A 304 5.54 3.75 9.81
C ASN A 304 4.20 4.51 9.67
N THR A 305 4.16 5.79 10.04
CA THR A 305 2.96 6.62 9.93
C THR A 305 3.18 7.80 9.01
N GLY A 306 2.32 7.94 8.02
CA GLY A 306 2.30 9.06 7.09
C GLY A 306 0.92 9.72 7.04
N TRP A 307 0.89 11.06 7.03
CA TRP A 307 -0.34 11.83 6.83
C TRP A 307 -0.06 13.13 6.10
N TRP A 308 -1.01 13.55 5.27
CA TRP A 308 -0.79 14.66 4.38
C TRP A 308 -2.07 15.42 4.04
N ARG A 309 -1.92 16.59 3.42
CA ARG A 309 -2.99 17.34 2.76
C ARG A 309 -2.46 18.13 1.57
N GLY A 310 -3.30 18.35 0.57
CA GLY A 310 -3.05 19.27 -0.52
C GLY A 310 -3.33 20.72 -0.13
N MET A 311 -2.60 21.62 -0.71
CA MET A 311 -2.69 23.07 -0.46
C MET A 311 -3.14 23.83 -1.72
N ASP A 312 -3.11 23.21 -2.92
CA ASP A 312 -3.67 23.84 -4.11
C ASP A 312 -5.20 23.92 -3.99
N PRO A 313 -5.80 25.12 -4.08
CA PRO A 313 -7.25 25.28 -4.01
C PRO A 313 -8.00 24.61 -5.16
N ASN A 314 -7.35 24.37 -6.31
CA ASN A 314 -7.93 23.72 -7.46
C ASN A 314 -7.75 22.20 -7.46
N GLY A 315 -6.80 21.69 -6.70
CA GLY A 315 -6.56 20.25 -6.53
C GLY A 315 -7.48 19.62 -5.49
N ASP A 316 -7.43 18.30 -5.44
CA ASP A 316 -8.19 17.50 -4.48
C ASP A 316 -7.48 17.27 -3.15
N LYS A 317 -8.13 16.56 -2.22
CA LYS A 317 -7.56 16.09 -0.94
C LYS A 317 -6.97 17.20 -0.04
N LYS A 318 -7.68 18.32 0.09
CA LYS A 318 -7.27 19.50 0.88
C LYS A 318 -7.39 19.35 2.39
N LYS A 319 -7.88 18.21 2.88
CA LYS A 319 -8.00 17.90 4.31
C LYS A 319 -6.92 16.91 4.71
N TRP A 320 -6.37 17.04 5.90
CA TRP A 320 -5.46 16.06 6.47
C TRP A 320 -6.04 14.65 6.34
N ARG A 321 -5.21 13.69 5.89
CA ARG A 321 -5.58 12.30 5.67
C ARG A 321 -4.37 11.39 5.87
N TYR A 322 -4.62 10.13 6.16
CA TYR A 322 -3.57 9.13 6.34
C TYR A 322 -3.19 8.45 5.02
N THR A 323 -1.96 7.96 5.02
CA THR A 323 -1.44 7.02 4.04
C THR A 323 -1.13 5.71 4.76
N LEU A 324 -1.56 4.60 4.20
CA LEU A 324 -1.16 3.28 4.69
C LEU A 324 0.32 3.07 4.36
N TRP A 325 1.10 2.62 5.35
CA TRP A 325 2.54 2.54 5.21
C TRP A 325 3.02 1.10 5.21
N ASP A 326 3.80 0.66 6.14
CA ASP A 326 4.43 -0.64 6.24
C ASP A 326 3.59 -1.60 7.07
N MET A 327 3.08 -2.67 6.47
CA MET A 327 2.10 -3.57 7.08
C MET A 327 2.66 -5.00 7.27
N ASP A 328 3.96 -5.17 7.22
CA ASP A 328 4.62 -6.47 7.42
C ASP A 328 4.56 -6.96 8.88
N ALA A 329 4.63 -6.04 9.85
CA ALA A 329 4.52 -6.36 11.28
C ALA A 329 3.05 -6.48 11.75
N THR A 330 2.31 -7.42 11.16
CA THR A 330 0.87 -7.62 11.40
C THR A 330 0.51 -9.09 11.61
N PHE A 331 -0.71 -9.36 12.05
CA PHE A 331 -1.22 -10.72 12.26
C PHE A 331 -0.29 -11.58 13.14
N GLY A 332 0.23 -10.97 14.22
CA GLY A 332 1.09 -11.65 15.19
C GLY A 332 2.52 -11.90 14.72
N HIS A 333 2.93 -11.35 13.58
CA HIS A 333 4.27 -11.48 13.04
C HIS A 333 5.15 -10.30 13.44
N TYR A 334 6.42 -10.57 13.73
CA TYR A 334 7.49 -9.64 14.03
C TYR A 334 7.40 -8.95 15.41
N ILE A 335 8.16 -7.87 15.61
CA ILE A 335 8.37 -7.20 16.91
C ILE A 335 7.27 -6.17 17.18
N ASN A 336 6.78 -6.14 18.42
CA ASN A 336 5.80 -5.15 18.86
C ASN A 336 6.47 -3.82 19.25
N TYR A 337 6.83 -3.02 18.27
CA TYR A 337 7.48 -1.72 18.47
C TYR A 337 6.51 -0.63 18.99
N THR A 338 5.23 -0.72 18.66
CA THR A 338 4.22 0.23 19.14
C THR A 338 3.83 -0.02 20.59
N GLY A 339 3.99 -1.25 21.07
CA GLY A 339 3.58 -1.64 22.42
C GLY A 339 2.06 -1.86 22.52
N VAL A 340 1.42 -2.42 21.47
CA VAL A 340 0.00 -2.79 21.53
C VAL A 340 -0.21 -3.83 22.64
N PRO A 341 -1.30 -3.73 23.44
CA PRO A 341 -1.49 -4.55 24.65
C PRO A 341 -1.58 -6.05 24.36
N ASN A 342 -2.20 -6.42 23.24
CA ASN A 342 -2.40 -7.80 22.84
C ASN A 342 -2.06 -7.97 21.35
N THR A 343 -1.16 -8.90 21.04
CA THR A 343 -0.68 -9.21 19.68
C THR A 343 -1.31 -10.46 19.09
N THR A 344 -2.26 -11.09 19.80
CA THR A 344 -2.93 -12.33 19.39
C THR A 344 -4.21 -12.06 18.59
N PRO A 345 -4.80 -13.08 17.94
CA PRO A 345 -6.08 -12.92 17.24
C PRO A 345 -7.24 -12.43 18.12
N THR A 346 -7.11 -12.51 19.45
CA THR A 346 -8.12 -12.07 20.42
C THR A 346 -7.94 -10.63 20.89
N ALA A 347 -7.01 -9.85 20.28
CA ALA A 347 -6.81 -8.45 20.62
C ALA A 347 -8.12 -7.65 20.50
N ASP A 348 -8.39 -6.79 21.47
CA ASP A 348 -9.63 -6.01 21.47
C ASP A 348 -9.57 -4.85 20.46
N PRO A 349 -10.68 -4.55 19.79
CA PRO A 349 -10.70 -3.47 18.80
C PRO A 349 -10.46 -2.07 19.41
N CYS A 350 -10.61 -1.91 20.72
CA CYS A 350 -10.31 -0.66 21.41
C CYS A 350 -8.89 -0.59 22.03
N ASP A 351 -8.08 -1.62 21.91
CA ASP A 351 -6.70 -1.62 22.41
C ASP A 351 -5.90 -0.40 21.98
N PRO A 352 -5.99 0.08 20.71
CA PRO A 352 -5.31 1.30 20.30
C PRO A 352 -5.70 2.54 21.08
N SER A 353 -6.93 2.63 21.61
CA SER A 353 -7.39 3.75 22.44
C SER A 353 -6.68 3.83 23.79
N SER A 354 -6.06 2.75 24.25
CA SER A 354 -5.30 2.67 25.51
C SER A 354 -3.84 3.10 25.35
N LEU A 355 -3.35 3.26 24.13
CA LEU A 355 -1.97 3.69 23.88
C LEU A 355 -1.77 5.15 24.28
N ASN A 356 -0.62 5.45 24.89
CA ASN A 356 -0.29 6.79 25.37
C ASN A 356 0.46 7.59 24.29
N ASP A 357 -0.25 8.04 23.26
CA ASP A 357 0.24 8.87 22.15
C ASP A 357 1.62 8.46 21.60
N PRO A 358 1.79 7.25 21.09
CA PRO A 358 3.02 6.84 20.44
C PRO A 358 3.38 7.82 19.32
N GLY A 359 4.66 8.23 19.25
CA GLY A 359 5.13 9.23 18.30
C GLY A 359 4.80 10.68 18.64
N SER A 360 4.01 10.94 19.70
CA SER A 360 3.69 12.29 20.22
C SER A 360 3.04 13.25 19.21
N GLN A 361 2.40 12.71 18.18
CA GLN A 361 1.70 13.50 17.15
C GLN A 361 0.20 13.65 17.40
N GLY A 362 -0.29 13.11 18.50
CA GLY A 362 -1.68 13.25 18.91
C GLY A 362 -2.65 12.31 18.21
N HIS A 363 -2.18 11.28 17.49
CA HIS A 363 -3.06 10.38 16.73
C HIS A 363 -4.08 9.68 17.63
N VAL A 364 -3.62 9.07 18.73
CA VAL A 364 -4.50 8.41 19.72
C VAL A 364 -5.33 9.40 20.53
N PRO A 365 -4.77 10.50 21.07
CA PRO A 365 -5.57 11.55 21.71
C PRO A 365 -6.66 12.14 20.81
N ILE A 366 -6.37 12.39 19.52
CA ILE A 366 -7.38 12.86 18.54
C ILE A 366 -8.47 11.81 18.36
N TRP A 367 -8.10 10.55 18.15
CA TRP A 367 -9.03 9.43 18.04
C TRP A 367 -9.97 9.37 19.25
N ASN A 368 -9.41 9.36 20.46
CA ASN A 368 -10.17 9.31 21.71
C ASN A 368 -11.09 10.53 21.90
N ALA A 369 -10.63 11.72 21.53
CA ALA A 369 -11.45 12.92 21.58
C ALA A 369 -12.64 12.82 20.60
N LEU A 370 -12.42 12.35 19.38
CA LEU A 370 -13.47 12.21 18.37
C LEU A 370 -14.47 11.13 18.71
N LEU A 371 -14.10 10.04 19.37
CA LEU A 371 -15.03 9.01 19.87
C LEU A 371 -16.09 9.57 20.84
N THR A 372 -15.88 10.76 21.42
CA THR A 372 -16.88 11.43 22.27
C THR A 372 -17.98 12.12 21.45
N ASN A 373 -17.82 12.26 20.14
CA ASN A 373 -18.84 12.78 19.23
C ASN A 373 -19.69 11.65 18.69
N GLN A 374 -21.02 11.77 18.82
CA GLN A 374 -21.94 10.71 18.42
C GLN A 374 -21.91 10.44 16.92
N GLU A 375 -21.82 11.47 16.07
CA GLU A 375 -21.73 11.29 14.61
C GLU A 375 -20.46 10.53 14.23
N PHE A 376 -19.31 10.85 14.81
CA PHE A 376 -18.06 10.14 14.57
C PHE A 376 -18.13 8.69 15.05
N PHE A 377 -18.72 8.47 16.23
CA PHE A 377 -18.87 7.12 16.78
C PHE A 377 -19.80 6.26 15.92
N ASP A 378 -20.94 6.81 15.49
CA ASP A 378 -21.86 6.13 14.58
C ASP A 378 -21.18 5.77 13.26
N ASP A 379 -20.42 6.72 12.65
CA ASP A 379 -19.65 6.49 11.42
C ASP A 379 -18.62 5.37 11.59
N TYR A 380 -17.91 5.34 12.73
CA TYR A 380 -16.91 4.31 13.01
C TYR A 380 -17.54 2.92 13.15
N ILE A 381 -18.58 2.78 13.96
CA ILE A 381 -19.22 1.47 14.21
C ILE A 381 -19.93 0.96 12.95
N ASN A 382 -20.58 1.84 12.20
CA ASN A 382 -21.20 1.47 10.93
C ASN A 382 -20.15 1.08 9.88
N ARG A 383 -19.05 1.83 9.78
CA ARG A 383 -17.95 1.49 8.86
C ARG A 383 -17.32 0.14 9.19
N TRP A 384 -17.13 -0.16 10.49
CA TRP A 384 -16.72 -1.48 10.93
C TRP A 384 -17.68 -2.56 10.43
N SER A 385 -18.99 -2.36 10.65
CA SER A 385 -20.03 -3.30 10.20
C SER A 385 -20.00 -3.48 8.67
N ASP A 386 -19.87 -2.40 7.90
CA ASP A 386 -19.74 -2.46 6.45
C ASP A 386 -18.55 -3.33 6.03
N MET A 387 -17.39 -3.13 6.65
CA MET A 387 -16.19 -3.91 6.34
C MET A 387 -16.37 -5.39 6.69
N LYS A 388 -16.98 -5.70 7.83
CA LYS A 388 -17.26 -7.09 8.26
C LYS A 388 -18.31 -7.78 7.38
N ASN A 389 -19.23 -7.03 6.80
CA ASN A 389 -20.21 -7.55 5.87
C ASN A 389 -19.67 -7.71 4.44
N THR A 390 -18.44 -7.26 4.16
CA THR A 390 -17.85 -7.25 2.81
C THR A 390 -16.40 -7.77 2.83
N TYR A 391 -15.45 -6.88 2.86
CA TYR A 391 -14.03 -7.17 2.62
C TYR A 391 -13.30 -7.78 3.81
N PHE A 392 -13.79 -7.57 5.06
CA PHE A 392 -13.25 -8.19 6.27
C PHE A 392 -14.07 -9.42 6.72
N ASP A 393 -14.93 -9.93 5.84
CA ASP A 393 -15.49 -11.28 5.98
C ASP A 393 -14.36 -12.32 5.90
N CYS A 394 -14.43 -13.34 6.75
CA CYS A 394 -13.38 -14.36 6.85
C CYS A 394 -13.13 -15.08 5.52
N THR A 395 -14.22 -15.45 4.85
CA THR A 395 -14.15 -16.19 3.58
C THR A 395 -13.54 -15.30 2.50
N TYR A 396 -13.97 -14.02 2.45
CA TYR A 396 -13.41 -13.06 1.50
C TYR A 396 -11.91 -12.86 1.74
N MET A 397 -11.50 -12.60 2.98
CA MET A 397 -10.09 -12.36 3.34
C MET A 397 -9.19 -13.53 3.00
N ILE A 398 -9.60 -14.75 3.32
CA ILE A 398 -8.82 -15.96 3.01
C ILE A 398 -8.76 -16.19 1.49
N THR A 399 -9.90 -16.07 0.79
CA THR A 399 -9.93 -16.24 -0.67
C THR A 399 -9.04 -15.21 -1.36
N TYR A 400 -9.03 -13.96 -0.88
CA TYR A 400 -8.21 -12.90 -1.44
C TYR A 400 -6.73 -13.14 -1.15
N LEU A 401 -6.37 -13.52 0.09
CA LEU A 401 -5.00 -13.93 0.45
C LEU A 401 -4.53 -15.07 -0.45
N ASP A 402 -5.33 -16.12 -0.61
CA ASP A 402 -4.99 -17.28 -1.42
C ASP A 402 -4.78 -16.90 -2.90
N SER A 403 -5.54 -15.92 -3.40
CA SER A 403 -5.34 -15.43 -4.77
C SER A 403 -3.97 -14.79 -4.98
N LEU A 404 -3.46 -14.05 -3.97
CA LEU A 404 -2.13 -13.44 -4.02
C LEU A 404 -1.01 -14.47 -3.78
N ILE A 405 -1.22 -15.40 -2.85
CA ILE A 405 -0.28 -16.51 -2.62
C ILE A 405 -0.10 -17.33 -3.89
N ASN A 406 -1.18 -17.68 -4.60
CA ASN A 406 -1.12 -18.45 -5.84
C ASN A 406 -0.30 -17.77 -6.96
N ILE A 407 -0.11 -16.45 -6.90
CA ILE A 407 0.73 -15.71 -7.85
C ILE A 407 2.21 -15.97 -7.58
N ILE A 408 2.64 -15.95 -6.31
CA ILE A 408 4.04 -16.09 -5.93
C ILE A 408 4.46 -17.56 -5.70
N ASP A 409 3.52 -18.44 -5.41
CA ASP A 409 3.75 -19.85 -5.06
C ASP A 409 4.67 -20.58 -6.05
N PRO A 410 4.50 -20.46 -7.38
CA PRO A 410 5.39 -21.11 -8.36
C PRO A 410 6.85 -20.63 -8.32
N GLU A 411 7.09 -19.42 -7.81
CA GLU A 411 8.41 -18.78 -7.77
C GLU A 411 9.13 -18.99 -6.43
N MET A 412 8.42 -19.38 -5.37
CA MET A 412 9.01 -19.56 -4.03
C MET A 412 10.08 -20.65 -3.96
N PRO A 413 10.05 -21.76 -4.72
CA PRO A 413 11.18 -22.68 -4.77
C PRO A 413 12.47 -22.02 -5.27
N GLY A 414 12.39 -21.09 -6.22
CA GLY A 414 13.52 -20.29 -6.71
C GLY A 414 14.05 -19.34 -5.64
N GLN A 415 13.15 -18.63 -4.96
CA GLN A 415 13.46 -17.76 -3.81
C GLN A 415 14.24 -18.52 -2.73
N ILE A 416 13.74 -19.66 -2.32
CA ILE A 416 14.35 -20.50 -1.28
C ILE A 416 15.71 -21.06 -1.73
N SER A 417 15.82 -21.47 -3.00
CA SER A 417 17.09 -21.94 -3.56
C SER A 417 18.16 -20.84 -3.56
N GLN A 418 17.77 -19.58 -3.78
CA GLN A 418 18.67 -18.43 -3.82
C GLN A 418 19.13 -18.02 -2.41
N TRP A 419 18.19 -17.93 -1.47
CA TRP A 419 18.44 -17.28 -0.16
C TRP A 419 18.48 -18.25 1.02
N GLY A 420 18.00 -19.47 0.88
CA GLY A 420 17.91 -20.46 1.96
C GLY A 420 16.81 -20.10 2.99
N GLY A 421 17.11 -20.29 4.26
CA GLY A 421 16.25 -19.90 5.39
C GLY A 421 15.18 -20.91 5.78
N GLY A 422 15.06 -22.03 5.08
CA GLY A 422 14.07 -23.08 5.34
C GLY A 422 13.72 -23.87 4.10
N THR A 423 12.63 -24.63 4.18
CA THR A 423 12.10 -25.42 3.07
C THR A 423 10.82 -24.78 2.53
N TYR A 424 10.38 -25.23 1.36
CA TYR A 424 9.09 -24.84 0.81
C TYR A 424 7.92 -25.19 1.74
N ALA A 425 8.00 -26.31 2.48
CA ALA A 425 6.99 -26.70 3.47
C ALA A 425 6.97 -25.74 4.67
N ASP A 426 8.12 -25.19 5.09
CA ASP A 426 8.16 -24.20 6.17
C ASP A 426 7.48 -22.91 5.73
N TRP A 427 7.72 -22.42 4.51
CA TRP A 427 6.99 -21.28 3.97
C TRP A 427 5.48 -21.52 3.89
N GLN A 428 5.05 -22.70 3.42
CA GLN A 428 3.61 -23.05 3.40
C GLN A 428 3.01 -23.06 4.82
N GLN A 429 3.78 -23.47 5.84
CA GLN A 429 3.32 -23.41 7.23
C GLN A 429 3.15 -21.96 7.69
N ASN A 430 4.09 -21.05 7.38
CA ASN A 430 3.97 -19.64 7.73
C ASN A 430 2.75 -18.98 7.06
N VAL A 431 2.44 -19.36 5.83
CA VAL A 431 1.20 -18.94 5.15
C VAL A 431 -0.04 -19.50 5.85
N GLN A 432 0.02 -20.77 6.33
CA GLN A 432 -1.08 -21.37 7.08
C GLN A 432 -1.29 -20.69 8.43
N ASP A 433 -0.22 -20.33 9.12
CA ASP A 433 -0.29 -19.59 10.39
C ASP A 433 -0.97 -18.23 10.22
N LEU A 434 -0.69 -17.55 9.10
CA LEU A 434 -1.39 -16.31 8.73
C LEU A 434 -2.90 -16.55 8.50
N ARG A 435 -3.28 -17.62 7.77
CA ARG A 435 -4.69 -18.00 7.59
C ARG A 435 -5.38 -18.29 8.93
N ASP A 436 -4.70 -19.00 9.80
CA ASP A 436 -5.24 -19.39 11.12
C ASP A 436 -5.45 -18.16 12.01
N PHE A 437 -4.52 -17.20 11.97
CA PHE A 437 -4.69 -15.91 12.65
C PHE A 437 -5.92 -15.17 12.14
N ILE A 438 -6.06 -15.02 10.81
CA ILE A 438 -7.21 -14.34 10.19
C ILE A 438 -8.53 -15.02 10.60
N ASN A 439 -8.62 -16.36 10.54
CA ASN A 439 -9.82 -17.11 10.91
C ASN A 439 -10.20 -16.92 12.38
N GLN A 440 -9.23 -16.98 13.30
CA GLN A 440 -9.47 -16.73 14.71
C GLN A 440 -9.91 -15.28 14.95
N ARG A 441 -9.22 -14.31 14.32
CA ARG A 441 -9.58 -12.89 14.43
C ARG A 441 -11.01 -12.63 14.00
N CYS A 442 -11.39 -13.15 12.84
CA CYS A 442 -12.74 -13.05 12.31
C CYS A 442 -13.82 -13.53 13.28
N SER A 443 -13.57 -14.65 13.98
CA SER A 443 -14.56 -15.28 14.83
C SER A 443 -14.75 -14.58 16.19
N THR A 444 -13.75 -13.83 16.65
CA THR A 444 -13.73 -13.26 18.00
C THR A 444 -14.03 -11.76 18.04
N ILE A 445 -13.61 -11.02 17.05
CA ILE A 445 -13.52 -9.55 17.12
C ILE A 445 -14.87 -8.84 17.32
N ASN A 446 -15.98 -9.33 16.75
CA ASN A 446 -17.29 -8.69 16.91
C ASN A 446 -17.78 -8.73 18.37
N ALA A 447 -17.49 -9.80 19.10
CA ALA A 447 -17.86 -9.90 20.51
C ALA A 447 -17.13 -8.86 21.36
N SER A 448 -15.86 -8.60 21.05
CA SER A 448 -15.04 -7.62 21.75
C SER A 448 -15.48 -6.16 21.51
N PHE A 449 -16.19 -5.87 20.43
CA PHE A 449 -16.81 -4.54 20.24
C PHE A 449 -17.84 -4.22 21.31
N VAL A 450 -18.67 -5.20 21.70
CA VAL A 450 -19.66 -5.03 22.77
C VAL A 450 -19.00 -5.12 24.14
N ASN A 451 -18.15 -6.11 24.36
CA ASN A 451 -17.47 -6.32 25.63
C ASN A 451 -16.04 -6.81 25.39
N PRO A 452 -14.98 -6.06 25.80
CA PRO A 452 -15.02 -4.95 26.77
C PRO A 452 -15.12 -3.54 26.19
N CYS A 453 -15.10 -3.34 24.84
CA CYS A 453 -14.81 -2.02 24.27
C CYS A 453 -15.94 -1.01 24.41
N TYR A 454 -17.13 -1.34 23.92
CA TYR A 454 -18.24 -0.39 23.82
C TYR A 454 -19.52 -1.01 24.38
N PRO A 455 -19.67 -1.12 25.73
CA PRO A 455 -20.80 -1.81 26.35
C PRO A 455 -22.16 -1.15 26.11
N GLN A 456 -22.19 0.04 25.52
CA GLN A 456 -23.42 0.69 25.03
C GLN A 456 -23.93 0.11 23.71
N LEU A 457 -23.11 -0.68 22.99
CA LEU A 457 -23.54 -1.36 21.77
C LEU A 457 -24.38 -2.60 22.11
N LEU A 458 -25.31 -2.90 21.23
CA LEU A 458 -26.17 -4.07 21.28
C LEU A 458 -25.97 -4.92 20.02
N GLY A 459 -26.23 -6.20 20.08
CA GLY A 459 -26.15 -7.10 18.93
C GLY A 459 -24.76 -7.74 18.72
N PRO A 460 -24.25 -7.90 17.47
CA PRO A 460 -24.85 -7.36 16.23
C PRO A 460 -26.16 -8.02 15.82
N TYR A 461 -27.02 -7.27 15.17
CA TYR A 461 -28.31 -7.70 14.62
C TYR A 461 -28.24 -7.94 13.13
N ASN A 462 -29.03 -8.88 12.63
CA ASN A 462 -29.22 -9.05 11.18
C ASN A 462 -30.17 -8.00 10.64
N VAL A 463 -29.73 -7.25 9.65
CA VAL A 463 -30.50 -6.28 8.91
C VAL A 463 -30.67 -6.79 7.49
N THR A 464 -31.91 -7.08 7.09
CA THR A 464 -32.24 -7.53 5.73
C THR A 464 -32.86 -6.39 4.93
N VAL A 465 -32.33 -6.13 3.74
CA VAL A 465 -32.83 -5.10 2.82
C VAL A 465 -33.62 -5.76 1.70
N ILE A 466 -34.90 -5.45 1.62
CA ILE A 466 -35.80 -5.91 0.55
C ILE A 466 -36.17 -4.70 -0.31
N ILE A 467 -35.92 -4.80 -1.61
CA ILE A 467 -36.26 -3.78 -2.59
C ILE A 467 -37.46 -4.29 -3.40
N ASP A 468 -38.62 -3.69 -3.15
CA ASP A 468 -39.83 -3.95 -3.92
C ASP A 468 -39.92 -2.92 -5.05
N GLY A 469 -39.46 -3.33 -6.24
CA GLY A 469 -39.39 -2.46 -7.41
C GLY A 469 -38.01 -2.44 -8.06
N ILE A 470 -37.71 -1.39 -8.82
CA ILE A 470 -36.44 -1.21 -9.52
C ILE A 470 -35.68 -0.06 -8.86
N GLY A 471 -34.45 -0.34 -8.36
CA GLY A 471 -33.62 0.69 -7.74
C GLY A 471 -32.48 0.12 -6.93
N GLU A 472 -31.84 1.02 -6.19
CA GLU A 472 -30.73 0.71 -5.29
C GLU A 472 -30.93 1.43 -3.96
N VAL A 473 -30.57 0.73 -2.89
CA VAL A 473 -30.60 1.25 -1.52
C VAL A 473 -29.19 1.17 -0.96
N LYS A 474 -28.72 2.25 -0.38
CA LYS A 474 -27.48 2.29 0.39
C LYS A 474 -27.78 2.11 1.87
N VAL A 475 -27.13 1.15 2.51
CA VAL A 475 -27.14 0.92 3.96
C VAL A 475 -25.77 1.28 4.47
N SER A 476 -25.66 2.37 5.22
CA SER A 476 -24.37 2.91 5.63
C SER A 476 -23.42 3.10 4.42
N GLY A 477 -22.39 2.28 4.27
CA GLY A 477 -21.45 2.30 3.13
C GLY A 477 -21.79 1.33 2.00
N ILE A 478 -22.72 0.37 2.20
CA ILE A 478 -22.99 -0.72 1.25
C ILE A 478 -24.18 -0.39 0.36
N THR A 479 -24.00 -0.47 -0.95
CA THR A 479 -25.09 -0.34 -1.91
C THR A 479 -25.68 -1.71 -2.26
N VAL A 480 -26.96 -1.88 -2.00
CA VAL A 480 -27.75 -3.07 -2.34
C VAL A 480 -28.58 -2.75 -3.58
N ALA A 481 -28.27 -3.43 -4.69
CA ALA A 481 -29.06 -3.32 -5.92
C ALA A 481 -30.27 -4.26 -5.89
N GLN A 482 -31.27 -3.99 -6.72
CA GLN A 482 -32.54 -4.75 -6.79
C GLN A 482 -32.30 -6.26 -7.05
N ASN A 483 -31.31 -6.64 -7.86
CA ASN A 483 -30.95 -8.05 -8.09
C ASN A 483 -30.37 -8.75 -6.86
N ASN A 484 -29.96 -7.99 -5.83
CA ASN A 484 -29.51 -8.46 -4.53
C ASN A 484 -30.56 -8.20 -3.43
N SER A 485 -31.82 -7.95 -3.80
CA SER A 485 -32.93 -7.81 -2.84
C SER A 485 -33.02 -9.05 -1.93
N GLY A 486 -33.12 -8.81 -0.62
CA GLY A 486 -32.98 -9.85 0.39
C GLY A 486 -31.57 -9.98 0.96
N TRP A 487 -30.64 -9.09 0.54
CA TRP A 487 -29.31 -9.00 1.14
C TRP A 487 -29.42 -8.78 2.65
N THR A 488 -28.59 -9.49 3.41
CA THR A 488 -28.55 -9.40 4.87
C THR A 488 -27.14 -9.10 5.34
N GLY A 489 -26.98 -8.07 6.18
CA GLY A 489 -25.75 -7.71 6.87
C GLY A 489 -25.94 -7.63 8.38
N GLN A 490 -24.85 -7.64 9.11
CA GLN A 490 -24.82 -7.50 10.56
C GLN A 490 -24.44 -6.09 10.96
N TYR A 491 -25.25 -5.44 11.79
CA TYR A 491 -25.01 -4.11 12.33
C TYR A 491 -25.26 -4.06 13.82
N PHE A 492 -24.53 -3.20 14.52
CA PHE A 492 -24.72 -3.00 15.95
C PHE A 492 -25.90 -2.07 16.23
N GLY A 493 -26.62 -2.35 17.31
CA GLY A 493 -27.54 -1.41 17.95
C GLY A 493 -26.79 -0.44 18.88
N GLY A 494 -27.47 0.62 19.32
CA GLY A 494 -26.88 1.69 20.11
C GLY A 494 -26.21 2.79 19.27
N VAL A 495 -26.22 2.65 17.95
CA VAL A 495 -25.79 3.66 16.96
C VAL A 495 -26.86 3.85 15.90
N THR A 496 -26.83 4.99 15.23
CA THR A 496 -27.76 5.31 14.15
C THR A 496 -27.28 4.68 12.84
N LEU A 497 -28.07 3.77 12.27
CA LEU A 497 -27.80 3.14 10.98
C LEU A 497 -28.52 3.92 9.87
N PRO A 498 -27.82 4.55 8.92
CA PRO A 498 -28.42 5.32 7.85
C PRO A 498 -28.77 4.44 6.64
N PHE A 499 -29.90 4.77 6.00
CA PHE A 499 -30.34 4.23 4.71
C PHE A 499 -30.60 5.38 3.74
N GLU A 500 -30.30 5.18 2.47
CA GLU A 500 -30.48 6.16 1.40
C GLU A 500 -30.88 5.46 0.11
N VAL A 501 -31.92 5.95 -0.57
CA VAL A 501 -32.23 5.51 -1.93
C VAL A 501 -31.25 6.14 -2.91
N LYS A 502 -30.53 5.31 -3.65
CA LYS A 502 -29.50 5.77 -4.60
C LYS A 502 -30.03 5.91 -6.02
N SER A 503 -31.01 5.08 -6.40
CA SER A 503 -31.63 5.13 -7.71
C SER A 503 -33.05 4.58 -7.65
N GLY A 504 -33.88 4.91 -8.65
CA GLY A 504 -35.27 4.52 -8.72
C GLY A 504 -36.23 5.60 -8.25
N THR A 505 -37.56 5.31 -8.28
CA THR A 505 -38.60 6.19 -7.73
C THR A 505 -38.96 5.70 -6.34
N PHE A 506 -38.67 6.50 -5.33
CA PHE A 506 -38.98 6.17 -3.94
C PHE A 506 -40.48 6.44 -3.66
N TYR A 507 -41.09 5.50 -2.94
CA TYR A 507 -42.48 5.63 -2.49
C TYR A 507 -42.57 5.65 -0.96
N TYR A 508 -41.99 4.69 -0.26
CA TYR A 508 -42.01 4.63 1.22
C TYR A 508 -40.97 3.64 1.76
N TRP A 509 -40.68 3.76 3.03
CA TRP A 509 -39.94 2.76 3.82
C TRP A 509 -40.94 1.90 4.61
N GLU A 510 -40.73 0.60 4.62
CA GLU A 510 -41.41 -0.33 5.52
C GLU A 510 -40.36 -0.97 6.46
N VAL A 511 -40.61 -0.94 7.77
CA VAL A 511 -39.67 -1.47 8.78
C VAL A 511 -40.39 -2.57 9.55
N ASP A 512 -39.97 -3.83 9.38
CA ASP A 512 -40.43 -5.01 10.10
C ASP A 512 -39.47 -5.33 11.26
N PRO A 513 -39.88 -5.77 12.47
CA PRO A 513 -41.25 -6.29 12.79
C PRO A 513 -42.26 -5.26 13.30
N ILE A 514 -41.99 -3.99 13.25
CA ILE A 514 -42.82 -2.97 13.90
C ILE A 514 -43.99 -2.56 13.04
N ASN A 515 -44.11 -3.05 11.79
CA ASN A 515 -45.09 -2.60 10.80
C ASN A 515 -45.20 -1.06 10.75
N THR A 516 -44.06 -0.41 10.83
CA THR A 516 -43.99 1.06 10.84
C THR A 516 -43.78 1.54 9.41
N TYR A 517 -44.82 2.13 8.83
CA TYR A 517 -44.70 2.76 7.52
C TYR A 517 -44.29 4.21 7.68
N VAL A 518 -43.16 4.57 7.12
CA VAL A 518 -42.78 5.97 7.00
C VAL A 518 -43.17 6.45 5.62
N TYR A 519 -44.31 7.11 5.53
CA TYR A 519 -44.79 7.74 4.31
C TYR A 519 -44.24 9.16 4.21
N ASP A 520 -43.16 9.34 3.47
CA ASP A 520 -42.78 10.66 2.99
C ASP A 520 -42.23 10.54 1.57
N SER A 521 -42.98 10.99 0.59
CA SER A 521 -42.56 10.99 -0.81
C SER A 521 -41.43 11.98 -1.13
N LEU A 522 -40.94 12.71 -0.13
CA LEU A 522 -39.87 13.70 -0.23
C LEU A 522 -38.61 13.27 0.51
N VAL A 523 -38.67 12.20 1.35
CA VAL A 523 -37.53 11.75 2.18
C VAL A 523 -37.11 10.36 1.73
N ASP A 524 -36.05 10.33 0.92
CA ASP A 524 -35.43 9.12 0.40
C ASP A 524 -34.34 8.56 1.36
N THR A 525 -34.29 9.09 2.57
CA THR A 525 -33.37 8.68 3.65
C THR A 525 -34.14 8.21 4.88
N LEU A 526 -33.58 7.21 5.57
CA LEU A 526 -34.09 6.66 6.81
C LEU A 526 -32.92 6.47 7.77
N ALA A 527 -33.15 6.75 9.06
CA ALA A 527 -32.18 6.47 10.12
C ALA A 527 -32.85 5.58 11.17
N LEU A 528 -32.26 4.42 11.44
CA LEU A 528 -32.77 3.46 12.42
C LEU A 528 -31.81 3.30 13.59
N ASN A 529 -32.38 3.21 14.80
CA ASN A 529 -31.67 2.71 15.98
C ASN A 529 -32.12 1.28 16.22
N LEU A 530 -31.21 0.33 16.07
CA LEU A 530 -31.48 -1.08 16.33
C LEU A 530 -31.53 -1.30 17.83
N LEU A 531 -32.57 -1.96 18.33
CA LEU A 531 -32.82 -2.19 19.76
C LEU A 531 -32.75 -3.68 20.10
#